data_35549ea8522f8cf04ce2d22155ddd465
#
_entry.id   35549ea8522f8cf04ce2d22155ddd465
#
_cell.length_a   1.000
_cell.length_b   1.000
_cell.length_c   1.000
_cell.angle_alpha   90.00
_cell.angle_beta   90.00
_cell.angle_gamma   90.00
#
_symmetry.space_group_name_H-M   'P 1'
#
loop_
_entity.id
_entity.type
_entity.pdbx_description
1 polymer ?
#
loop_
_entity_poly.entity_id
_entity_poly.type
_entity_poly.pdbx_seq_one_letter_code
_entity_poly.pdbx_strand_id
1 'polypeptide(L)'
;NDHLAAIYLSTWSGMTTEADVPFPTDSSHQNDLTVQIPESKAYNSAAYLKNASVSKYSEERMKEMLLNDHAVSIMLYMKESYVNPDTAAYCYPVGKSNSTVINHIVTVVGWDDTYSKDNFLPVSNVTSDGAWIIKNSWGEKKGDGGYYYLSYQDPNISKLVSAEAVGASDQKDRNNYF
;
A
#
# COMPACT_ATOMS: atom_id res chain seq x y z
N ASN A 1 -2.89 -6.68 -7.41
CA ASN A 1 -1.58 -6.74 -8.09
C ASN A 1 -1.22 -5.35 -8.58
N ASP A 2 -0.28 -4.66 -7.90
CA ASP A 2 0.12 -3.27 -8.16
C ASP A 2 0.57 -3.05 -9.61
N HIS A 3 1.23 -4.03 -10.19
CA HIS A 3 1.67 -3.95 -11.59
C HIS A 3 0.50 -3.88 -12.56
N LEU A 4 -0.56 -4.66 -12.33
CA LEU A 4 -1.76 -4.61 -13.17
C LEU A 4 -2.47 -3.27 -13.01
N ALA A 5 -2.56 -2.74 -11.79
CA ALA A 5 -3.13 -1.43 -11.54
C ALA A 5 -2.33 -0.32 -12.26
N ALA A 6 -0.99 -0.34 -12.14
CA ALA A 6 -0.13 0.62 -12.82
C ALA A 6 -0.25 0.52 -14.36
N ILE A 7 -0.28 -0.70 -14.92
CA ILE A 7 -0.45 -0.91 -16.36
C ILE A 7 -1.82 -0.39 -16.81
N TYR A 8 -2.89 -0.73 -16.08
CA TYR A 8 -4.24 -0.26 -16.42
C TYR A 8 -4.32 1.27 -16.36
N LEU A 9 -3.83 1.87 -15.30
CA LEU A 9 -3.86 3.32 -15.15
C LEU A 9 -2.95 4.05 -16.15
N SER A 10 -1.88 3.39 -16.66
CA SER A 10 -1.03 3.95 -17.71
C SER A 10 -1.73 4.07 -19.08
N THR A 11 -2.85 3.40 -19.25
CA THR A 11 -3.70 3.57 -20.44
C THR A 11 -4.54 4.85 -20.42
N TRP A 12 -4.35 5.71 -19.42
CA TRP A 12 -5.13 6.94 -19.22
C TRP A 12 -6.62 6.70 -18.93
N SER A 13 -6.96 5.53 -18.41
CA SER A 13 -8.34 5.19 -18.04
C SER A 13 -8.87 6.04 -16.89
N GLY A 14 -7.99 6.71 -16.15
CA GLY A 14 -8.35 7.57 -15.04
C GLY A 14 -8.88 6.82 -13.81
N MET A 15 -9.09 7.56 -12.74
CA MET A 15 -9.62 7.07 -11.47
C MET A 15 -10.83 7.90 -11.07
N THR A 16 -11.89 7.25 -10.58
CA THR A 16 -13.07 7.91 -10.01
C THR A 16 -12.89 8.07 -8.49
N THR A 17 -13.74 8.88 -7.89
CA THR A 17 -13.76 9.01 -6.43
C THR A 17 -14.55 7.88 -5.78
N GLU A 18 -14.28 7.59 -4.51
CA GLU A 18 -15.07 6.67 -3.69
C GLU A 18 -16.54 7.12 -3.58
N ALA A 19 -16.80 8.43 -3.61
CA ALA A 19 -18.15 8.99 -3.57
C ALA A 19 -18.94 8.71 -4.88
N ASP A 20 -18.25 8.64 -6.03
CA ASP A 20 -18.87 8.36 -7.31
C ASP A 20 -19.10 6.87 -7.55
N VAL A 21 -18.13 6.06 -7.14
CA VAL A 21 -18.17 4.60 -7.29
C VAL A 21 -17.66 3.97 -5.99
N PRO A 22 -18.55 3.83 -4.98
CA PRO A 22 -18.18 3.26 -3.69
C PRO A 22 -17.68 1.83 -3.82
N PHE A 23 -16.61 1.51 -3.06
CA PHE A 23 -16.16 0.12 -2.94
C PHE A 23 -17.23 -0.72 -2.21
N PRO A 24 -17.60 -1.90 -2.73
CA PRO A 24 -18.59 -2.75 -2.08
C PRO A 24 -18.16 -3.12 -0.66
N THR A 25 -18.96 -2.75 0.35
CA THR A 25 -18.66 -2.98 1.76
C THR A 25 -19.23 -4.29 2.29
N ASP A 26 -20.19 -4.86 1.60
CA ASP A 26 -20.74 -6.16 1.98
C ASP A 26 -19.89 -7.31 1.40
N SER A 27 -19.74 -8.37 2.22
CA SER A 27 -18.90 -9.52 1.88
C SER A 27 -19.43 -10.33 0.67
N SER A 28 -20.69 -10.14 0.29
CA SER A 28 -21.30 -10.84 -0.83
C SER A 28 -20.88 -10.27 -2.18
N HIS A 29 -20.43 -9.02 -2.19
CA HIS A 29 -20.05 -8.31 -3.42
C HIS A 29 -18.54 -8.02 -3.53
N GLN A 30 -17.75 -8.22 -2.48
CA GLN A 30 -16.30 -7.92 -2.49
C GLN A 30 -15.49 -8.68 -3.56
N ASN A 31 -15.99 -9.84 -3.99
CA ASN A 31 -15.38 -10.63 -5.07
C ASN A 31 -16.29 -10.75 -6.29
N ASP A 32 -17.36 -9.96 -6.36
CA ASP A 32 -18.29 -9.99 -7.47
C ASP A 32 -17.77 -9.16 -8.63
N LEU A 33 -17.15 -9.84 -9.58
CA LEU A 33 -16.68 -9.23 -10.82
C LEU A 33 -17.84 -8.77 -11.74
N THR A 34 -19.10 -9.01 -11.35
CA THR A 34 -20.29 -8.59 -12.09
C THR A 34 -20.82 -7.23 -11.64
N VAL A 35 -20.28 -6.66 -10.55
CA VAL A 35 -20.59 -5.28 -10.16
C VAL A 35 -20.10 -4.34 -11.27
N GLN A 36 -21.04 -3.91 -12.10
CA GLN A 36 -20.71 -3.02 -13.21
C GLN A 36 -20.72 -1.57 -12.75
N ILE A 37 -19.65 -0.86 -13.04
CA ILE A 37 -19.63 0.59 -12.93
C ILE A 37 -20.61 1.15 -13.96
N PRO A 38 -21.57 2.01 -13.59
CA PRO A 38 -22.45 2.64 -14.55
C PRO A 38 -21.67 3.34 -15.65
N GLU A 39 -22.07 3.14 -16.91
CA GLU A 39 -21.37 3.74 -18.05
C GLU A 39 -21.24 5.28 -17.92
N SER A 40 -22.24 5.93 -17.33
CA SER A 40 -22.19 7.36 -17.04
C SER A 40 -21.05 7.79 -16.11
N LYS A 41 -20.47 6.85 -15.34
CA LYS A 41 -19.35 7.06 -14.44
C LYS A 41 -18.01 6.60 -15.02
N ALA A 42 -18.03 5.73 -16.03
CA ALA A 42 -16.82 5.12 -16.62
C ALA A 42 -15.85 6.15 -17.23
N TYR A 43 -16.38 7.32 -17.64
CA TYR A 43 -15.59 8.39 -18.26
C TYR A 43 -15.40 9.60 -17.34
N ASN A 44 -15.88 9.53 -16.10
CA ASN A 44 -15.85 10.62 -15.14
C ASN A 44 -14.61 10.47 -14.24
N SER A 45 -13.45 10.80 -14.78
CA SER A 45 -12.19 10.64 -14.06
C SER A 45 -11.90 11.84 -13.18
N ALA A 46 -11.61 11.60 -11.90
CA ALA A 46 -11.17 12.61 -10.93
C ALA A 46 -9.65 12.85 -10.99
N ALA A 47 -8.91 11.80 -11.36
CA ALA A 47 -7.46 11.85 -11.46
C ALA A 47 -6.93 10.86 -12.49
N TYR A 48 -5.70 11.09 -12.95
CA TYR A 48 -4.97 10.23 -13.88
C TYR A 48 -3.59 9.90 -13.32
N LEU A 49 -3.05 8.76 -13.71
CA LEU A 49 -1.67 8.41 -13.40
C LEU A 49 -0.73 9.28 -14.24
N LYS A 50 0.14 10.04 -13.57
CA LYS A 50 1.19 10.83 -14.22
C LYS A 50 2.47 10.02 -14.35
N ASN A 51 2.84 9.31 -13.28
CA ASN A 51 4.07 8.55 -13.20
C ASN A 51 3.91 7.36 -12.24
N ALA A 52 4.64 6.29 -12.51
CA ALA A 52 4.77 5.16 -11.60
C ALA A 52 6.22 4.68 -11.57
N SER A 53 6.72 4.37 -10.38
CA SER A 53 8.06 3.86 -10.17
C SER A 53 8.00 2.51 -9.47
N VAL A 54 8.80 1.56 -9.94
CA VAL A 54 8.95 0.24 -9.32
C VAL A 54 10.42 0.01 -9.04
N SER A 55 10.76 -0.26 -7.79
CA SER A 55 12.14 -0.53 -7.40
C SER A 55 12.26 -1.71 -6.44
N LYS A 56 13.49 -2.20 -6.26
CA LYS A 56 13.79 -3.17 -5.20
C LYS A 56 13.77 -2.46 -3.86
N TYR A 57 13.42 -3.21 -2.81
CA TYR A 57 13.46 -2.72 -1.46
C TYR A 57 14.91 -2.48 -1.01
N SER A 58 15.16 -1.31 -0.46
CA SER A 58 16.16 -1.01 0.57
C SER A 58 15.58 0.08 1.48
N GLU A 59 16.08 0.19 2.69
CA GLU A 59 15.60 1.17 3.65
C GLU A 59 15.81 2.61 3.14
N GLU A 60 16.99 2.90 2.59
CA GLU A 60 17.33 4.20 2.02
C GLU A 60 16.39 4.55 0.86
N ARG A 61 16.16 3.57 -0.04
CA ARG A 61 15.28 3.78 -1.19
C ARG A 61 13.84 4.02 -0.79
N MET A 62 13.36 3.32 0.26
CA MET A 62 12.03 3.56 0.80
C MET A 62 11.90 4.98 1.35
N LYS A 63 12.85 5.42 2.19
CA LYS A 63 12.85 6.77 2.76
C LYS A 63 12.92 7.83 1.66
N GLU A 64 13.77 7.63 0.65
CA GLU A 64 13.85 8.52 -0.52
C GLU A 64 12.49 8.63 -1.25
N MET A 65 11.84 7.50 -1.54
CA MET A 65 10.54 7.49 -2.21
C MET A 65 9.46 8.16 -1.36
N LEU A 66 9.44 7.91 -0.05
CA LEU A 66 8.49 8.56 0.85
C LEU A 66 8.65 10.08 0.89
N LEU A 67 9.89 10.57 0.85
CA LEU A 67 10.17 12.01 0.79
C LEU A 67 9.73 12.65 -0.53
N ASN A 68 9.85 11.93 -1.64
CA ASN A 68 9.53 12.45 -2.98
C ASN A 68 8.06 12.21 -3.35
N ASP A 69 7.53 11.01 -3.06
CA ASP A 69 6.25 10.53 -3.59
C ASP A 69 5.17 10.45 -2.49
N HIS A 70 5.53 10.70 -1.21
CA HIS A 70 4.68 10.75 0.00
C HIS A 70 4.08 9.42 0.44
N ALA A 71 3.91 8.45 -0.43
CA ALA A 71 3.40 7.12 -0.08
C ALA A 71 3.96 6.06 -1.03
N VAL A 72 4.25 4.88 -0.47
CA VAL A 72 4.84 3.77 -1.22
C VAL A 72 4.07 2.49 -0.93
N SER A 73 3.57 1.85 -1.98
CA SER A 73 2.95 0.53 -1.88
C SER A 73 4.02 -0.54 -1.78
N ILE A 74 3.85 -1.47 -0.87
CA ILE A 74 4.73 -2.62 -0.69
C ILE A 74 3.96 -3.93 -0.68
N MET A 75 4.63 -4.96 -1.11
CA MET A 75 4.16 -6.33 -1.01
C MET A 75 4.89 -7.03 0.12
N LEU A 76 4.17 -7.77 0.95
CA LEU A 76 4.75 -8.54 2.05
C LEU A 76 3.96 -9.83 2.29
N TYR A 77 4.55 -10.72 3.11
CA TYR A 77 3.78 -11.79 3.73
C TYR A 77 3.28 -11.30 5.07
N MET A 78 1.97 -11.27 5.28
CA MET A 78 1.35 -10.86 6.53
C MET A 78 0.53 -11.98 7.14
N LYS A 79 0.72 -12.21 8.44
CA LYS A 79 -0.03 -13.19 9.22
C LYS A 79 -0.38 -12.56 10.58
N GLU A 80 -1.66 -12.51 10.90
CA GLU A 80 -2.18 -11.84 12.12
C GLU A 80 -1.52 -12.35 13.41
N SER A 81 -1.10 -13.61 13.47
CA SER A 81 -0.44 -14.18 14.66
C SER A 81 0.92 -13.54 15.01
N TYR A 82 1.47 -12.71 14.13
CA TYR A 82 2.70 -11.94 14.38
C TYR A 82 2.43 -10.45 14.60
N VAL A 83 1.17 -10.04 14.64
CA VAL A 83 0.77 -8.69 15.03
C VAL A 83 0.68 -8.64 16.56
N ASN A 84 1.35 -7.68 17.18
CA ASN A 84 1.12 -7.36 18.58
C ASN A 84 -0.19 -6.55 18.70
N PRO A 85 -1.24 -7.08 19.35
CA PRO A 85 -2.53 -6.41 19.41
C PRO A 85 -2.51 -5.11 20.24
N ASP A 86 -1.56 -4.97 21.17
CA ASP A 86 -1.47 -3.83 22.07
C ASP A 86 -0.77 -2.63 21.43
N THR A 87 0.14 -2.88 20.49
CA THR A 87 0.99 -1.85 19.87
C THR A 87 0.78 -1.72 18.37
N ALA A 88 -0.02 -2.59 17.76
CA ALA A 88 -0.18 -2.72 16.30
C ALA A 88 1.14 -2.98 15.54
N ALA A 89 2.18 -3.42 16.26
CA ALA A 89 3.48 -3.75 15.67
C ALA A 89 3.46 -5.11 14.97
N TYR A 90 4.07 -5.19 13.80
CA TYR A 90 4.17 -6.40 13.00
C TYR A 90 5.60 -6.65 12.54
N CYS A 91 6.04 -7.89 12.68
CA CYS A 91 7.22 -8.40 12.01
C CYS A 91 7.10 -9.92 11.85
N TYR A 92 7.30 -10.42 10.63
CA TYR A 92 7.54 -11.86 10.44
C TYR A 92 8.86 -12.24 11.11
N PRO A 93 9.01 -13.45 11.69
CA PRO A 93 10.22 -13.79 12.45
C PRO A 93 11.52 -13.56 11.67
N VAL A 94 12.38 -12.70 12.22
CA VAL A 94 13.70 -12.38 11.67
C VAL A 94 14.52 -13.67 11.51
N GLY A 95 15.20 -13.80 10.38
CA GLY A 95 15.96 -15.01 10.01
C GLY A 95 15.11 -16.13 9.41
N LYS A 96 13.78 -15.98 9.35
CA LYS A 96 12.89 -16.85 8.57
C LYS A 96 12.37 -16.04 7.40
N SER A 97 12.35 -16.62 6.21
CA SER A 97 11.77 -15.96 5.04
C SER A 97 10.64 -16.80 4.48
N ASN A 98 9.57 -16.16 4.11
CA ASN A 98 8.48 -16.75 3.34
C ASN A 98 8.31 -16.01 2.01
N SER A 99 9.44 -15.59 1.43
CA SER A 99 9.52 -14.76 0.22
C SER A 99 8.85 -15.33 -1.02
N THR A 100 8.49 -16.61 -0.97
CA THR A 100 7.74 -17.28 -2.06
C THR A 100 6.24 -17.06 -1.97
N VAL A 101 5.74 -16.58 -0.82
CA VAL A 101 4.30 -16.38 -0.58
C VAL A 101 4.06 -14.94 -0.16
N ILE A 102 3.84 -14.08 -1.13
CA ILE A 102 3.30 -12.74 -0.88
C ILE A 102 1.78 -12.86 -0.85
N ASN A 103 1.16 -12.46 0.25
CA ASN A 103 -0.28 -12.56 0.43
C ASN A 103 -0.94 -11.21 0.72
N HIS A 104 -0.17 -10.13 0.88
CA HIS A 104 -0.72 -8.85 1.29
C HIS A 104 0.02 -7.67 0.66
N ILE A 105 -0.72 -6.57 0.48
CA ILE A 105 -0.22 -5.30 -0.04
C ILE A 105 -0.68 -4.21 0.93
N VAL A 106 0.24 -3.33 1.30
CA VAL A 106 -0.04 -2.19 2.19
C VAL A 106 0.64 -0.93 1.65
N THR A 107 0.23 0.22 2.17
CA THR A 107 0.84 1.51 1.83
C THR A 107 1.69 2.00 2.98
N VAL A 108 2.99 2.19 2.75
CA VAL A 108 3.88 2.88 3.68
C VAL A 108 3.65 4.38 3.52
N VAL A 109 3.40 5.06 4.64
CA VAL A 109 3.09 6.50 4.68
C VAL A 109 4.10 7.29 5.51
N GLY A 110 5.06 6.61 6.15
CA GLY A 110 6.09 7.23 6.96
C GLY A 110 6.96 6.20 7.65
N TRP A 111 7.77 6.67 8.58
CA TRP A 111 8.64 5.83 9.41
C TRP A 111 8.91 6.49 10.76
N ASP A 112 9.38 5.68 11.71
CA ASP A 112 9.88 6.11 13.00
C ASP A 112 11.15 5.31 13.32
N ASP A 113 12.32 5.96 13.28
CA ASP A 113 13.63 5.35 13.55
C ASP A 113 13.80 4.99 15.03
N THR A 114 12.95 5.55 15.91
CA THR A 114 13.00 5.33 17.35
C THR A 114 11.93 4.36 17.86
N TYR A 115 11.09 3.83 16.98
CA TYR A 115 10.05 2.88 17.36
C TYR A 115 10.68 1.64 18.01
N SER A 116 10.37 1.43 19.30
CA SER A 116 11.05 0.42 20.09
C SER A 116 10.83 -1.00 19.57
N LYS A 117 11.91 -1.76 19.48
CA LYS A 117 11.88 -3.20 19.17
C LYS A 117 11.04 -4.00 20.16
N ASP A 118 10.88 -3.51 21.38
CA ASP A 118 10.13 -4.19 22.44
C ASP A 118 8.60 -4.12 22.21
N ASN A 119 8.15 -3.31 21.25
CA ASN A 119 6.76 -3.27 20.81
C ASN A 119 6.37 -4.48 19.93
N PHE A 120 7.33 -5.19 19.36
CA PHE A 120 7.08 -6.38 18.56
C PHE A 120 6.93 -7.62 19.44
N LEU A 121 6.20 -8.63 18.94
CA LEU A 121 6.07 -9.88 19.65
C LEU A 121 7.44 -10.59 19.79
N PRO A 122 7.75 -11.20 20.94
CA PRO A 122 9.03 -11.89 21.14
C PRO A 122 9.33 -12.96 20.09
N VAL A 123 8.30 -13.60 19.54
CA VAL A 123 8.44 -14.62 18.49
C VAL A 123 9.02 -14.05 17.19
N SER A 124 8.91 -12.75 16.98
CA SER A 124 9.44 -12.07 15.79
C SER A 124 10.96 -11.86 15.84
N ASN A 125 11.60 -11.97 17.00
CA ASN A 125 13.06 -11.83 17.21
C ASN A 125 13.63 -10.52 16.63
N VAL A 126 12.89 -9.42 16.77
CA VAL A 126 13.37 -8.08 16.37
C VAL A 126 14.47 -7.64 17.33
N THR A 127 15.61 -7.17 16.81
CA THR A 127 16.81 -6.87 17.59
C THR A 127 17.21 -5.40 17.61
N SER A 128 16.64 -4.60 16.70
CA SER A 128 16.89 -3.15 16.62
C SER A 128 15.58 -2.37 16.53
N ASP A 129 15.62 -1.13 16.99
CA ASP A 129 14.53 -0.18 16.85
C ASP A 129 14.32 0.22 15.39
N GLY A 130 13.15 0.80 15.10
CA GLY A 130 12.75 1.33 13.82
C GLY A 130 11.61 0.56 13.16
N ALA A 131 10.65 1.32 12.65
CA ALA A 131 9.48 0.80 11.96
C ALA A 131 9.00 1.71 10.83
N TRP A 132 8.45 1.08 9.80
CA TRP A 132 7.60 1.72 8.80
C TRP A 132 6.20 1.91 9.35
N ILE A 133 5.61 3.08 9.13
CA ILE A 133 4.21 3.34 9.42
C ILE A 133 3.43 2.94 8.17
N ILE A 134 2.61 1.90 8.29
CA ILE A 134 1.82 1.37 7.19
C ILE A 134 0.33 1.64 7.39
N LYS A 135 -0.33 2.09 6.32
CA LYS A 135 -1.79 2.16 6.25
C LYS A 135 -2.30 0.85 5.66
N ASN A 136 -3.16 0.17 6.43
CA ASN A 136 -3.75 -1.10 6.03
C ASN A 136 -5.17 -0.89 5.46
N SER A 137 -5.71 -1.93 4.81
CA SER A 137 -7.06 -1.95 4.22
C SER A 137 -8.11 -2.64 5.10
N TRP A 138 -7.82 -2.90 6.38
CA TRP A 138 -8.72 -3.62 7.29
C TRP A 138 -9.68 -2.73 8.07
N GLY A 139 -9.70 -1.43 7.75
CA GLY A 139 -10.56 -0.43 8.37
C GLY A 139 -9.95 0.16 9.66
N GLU A 140 -10.50 1.29 10.07
CA GLU A 140 -10.01 2.09 11.21
C GLU A 140 -10.17 1.42 12.59
N LYS A 141 -11.01 0.40 12.70
CA LYS A 141 -11.21 -0.36 13.95
C LYS A 141 -10.12 -1.41 14.19
N LYS A 142 -9.18 -1.59 13.26
CA LYS A 142 -8.07 -2.54 13.34
C LYS A 142 -6.74 -1.80 13.49
N GLY A 143 -5.81 -2.41 14.24
CA GLY A 143 -4.53 -1.80 14.51
C GLY A 143 -4.66 -0.49 15.29
N ASP A 144 -3.82 0.46 15.01
CA ASP A 144 -3.86 1.82 15.55
C ASP A 144 -4.60 2.74 14.55
N GLY A 145 -5.93 2.78 14.65
CA GLY A 145 -6.75 3.59 13.73
C GLY A 145 -6.63 3.18 12.25
N GLY A 146 -6.37 1.90 11.97
CA GLY A 146 -6.11 1.38 10.62
C GLY A 146 -4.64 1.36 10.22
N TYR A 147 -3.76 1.85 11.09
CA TYR A 147 -2.32 1.84 10.87
C TYR A 147 -1.64 0.72 11.66
N TYR A 148 -0.44 0.33 11.19
CA TYR A 148 0.41 -0.67 11.81
C TYR A 148 1.87 -0.23 11.70
N TYR A 149 2.71 -0.80 12.55
CA TYR A 149 4.15 -0.51 12.59
C TYR A 149 4.91 -1.76 12.14
N LEU A 150 5.45 -1.71 10.93
CA LEU A 150 6.19 -2.80 10.30
C LEU A 150 7.68 -2.64 10.60
N SER A 151 8.30 -3.62 11.26
CA SER A 151 9.74 -3.58 11.54
C SER A 151 10.58 -3.42 10.26
N TYR A 152 11.65 -2.61 10.32
CA TYR A 152 12.67 -2.56 9.27
C TYR A 152 13.31 -3.93 9.00
N GLN A 153 13.31 -4.80 10.02
CA GLN A 153 13.89 -6.13 9.95
C GLN A 153 12.94 -7.19 9.36
N ASP A 154 11.74 -6.82 8.92
CA ASP A 154 10.84 -7.80 8.30
C ASP A 154 11.47 -8.38 7.02
N PRO A 155 11.70 -9.70 6.96
CA PRO A 155 12.44 -10.33 5.85
C PRO A 155 11.63 -10.49 4.57
N ASN A 156 10.35 -10.14 4.58
CA ASN A 156 9.44 -10.37 3.45
C ASN A 156 9.01 -9.09 2.73
N ILE A 157 9.55 -7.93 3.13
CA ILE A 157 9.33 -6.70 2.36
C ILE A 157 9.95 -6.89 0.98
N SER A 158 9.12 -6.82 -0.03
CA SER A 158 9.56 -6.96 -1.41
C SER A 158 9.42 -5.63 -2.15
N LYS A 159 9.09 -5.60 -3.37
CA LYS A 159 9.04 -4.44 -4.27
C LYS A 159 8.39 -3.19 -3.67
N LEU A 160 8.96 -2.05 -3.99
CA LEU A 160 8.42 -0.72 -3.74
C LEU A 160 7.73 -0.22 -5.00
N VAL A 161 6.51 0.27 -4.84
CA VAL A 161 5.75 0.87 -5.94
C VAL A 161 5.23 2.22 -5.48
N SER A 162 5.61 3.28 -6.15
CA SER A 162 5.01 4.61 -5.99
C SER A 162 4.28 5.03 -7.25
N ALA A 163 3.30 5.91 -7.08
CA ALA A 163 2.53 6.46 -8.18
C ALA A 163 2.23 7.94 -7.89
N GLU A 164 2.40 8.76 -8.91
CA GLU A 164 1.99 10.15 -8.89
C GLU A 164 0.73 10.31 -9.74
N ALA A 165 -0.30 10.93 -9.17
CA ALA A 165 -1.53 11.26 -9.88
C ALA A 165 -1.66 12.76 -10.10
N VAL A 166 -2.34 13.14 -11.17
CA VAL A 166 -2.75 14.52 -11.45
C VAL A 166 -4.26 14.61 -11.50
N GLY A 167 -4.82 15.69 -10.99
CA GLY A 167 -6.25 15.96 -11.07
C GLY A 167 -6.71 16.07 -12.52
N ALA A 168 -7.94 15.68 -12.80
CA ALA A 168 -8.50 15.77 -14.15
C ALA A 168 -8.55 17.21 -14.70
N SER A 169 -8.68 18.20 -13.80
CA SER A 169 -8.67 19.63 -14.15
C SER A 169 -7.30 20.14 -14.58
N ASP A 170 -6.22 19.45 -14.16
CA ASP A 170 -4.85 19.90 -14.40
C ASP A 170 -4.26 19.35 -15.70
N GLN A 171 -5.02 18.57 -16.41
CA GLN A 171 -4.63 17.97 -17.68
C GLN A 171 -4.83 18.91 -18.86
N LYS A 172 -3.92 19.83 -19.06
CA LYS A 172 -3.90 20.72 -20.24
C LYS A 172 -3.44 20.02 -21.53
N ASP A 173 -2.74 18.89 -21.42
CA ASP A 173 -2.00 18.27 -22.53
C ASP A 173 -2.56 16.93 -23.02
N ARG A 174 -3.81 16.60 -22.67
CA ARG A 174 -4.44 15.33 -23.05
C ARG A 174 -4.47 15.08 -24.56
N ASN A 175 -4.37 16.14 -25.37
CA ASN A 175 -4.44 16.09 -26.83
C ASN A 175 -3.08 15.95 -27.51
N ASN A 176 -1.96 15.93 -26.78
CA ASN A 176 -0.63 15.93 -27.37
C ASN A 176 0.03 14.55 -27.49
N TYR A 177 -0.69 13.46 -27.17
CA TYR A 177 -0.12 12.11 -27.15
C TYR A 177 -0.84 11.12 -28.09
N PHE A 178 -1.62 11.62 -29.04
CA PHE A 178 -2.24 10.82 -30.10
C PHE A 178 -1.89 11.36 -31.49
#